data_b36c5614b9f039b9ce513429c29e9a27
#
_entry.id   b36c5614b9f039b9ce513429c29e9a27
#
_cell.length_a   1.000
_cell.length_b   1.000
_cell.length_c   1.000
_cell.angle_alpha   90.00
_cell.angle_beta   90.00
_cell.angle_gamma   90.00
#
_symmetry.space_group_name_H-M   'P 1'
#
loop_
_entity.id
_entity.type
_entity.pdbx_description
1 polymer ?
#
loop_
_entity_poly.entity_id
_entity_poly.type
_entity_poly.pdbx_seq_one_letter_code
_entity_poly.pdbx_strand_id
1 'polypeptide(L)'
;TWNIDEKNDNYFSDQVQNSKIARGFYHEQLVPWYDIFSKEQIMIIPSEKLASETQRTLQDVFEFLRLPEYNIKNTKKVNVSKYEKMDEETRNILIDYFRPYNEKLFEFLNRKFDWDK
;
A
#
# COMPACT_ATOMS: atom_id res chain seq x y z
N THR A 1 -18.86 19.17 1.00
CA THR A 1 -17.78 19.75 1.86
C THR A 1 -17.52 18.76 2.98
N TRP A 2 -16.41 18.04 2.89
CA TRP A 2 -15.98 17.09 3.92
C TRP A 2 -15.24 17.90 4.99
N ASN A 3 -15.90 18.14 6.13
CA ASN A 3 -15.26 18.75 7.28
C ASN A 3 -14.64 17.63 8.12
N ILE A 4 -13.32 17.54 8.06
CA ILE A 4 -12.55 16.66 8.97
C ILE A 4 -12.35 17.48 10.24
N ASP A 5 -13.21 17.28 11.22
CA ASP A 5 -13.10 17.93 12.52
C ASP A 5 -12.10 17.18 13.40
N GLU A 6 -10.91 17.74 13.59
CA GLU A 6 -9.75 17.14 14.29
C GLU A 6 -9.93 17.00 15.82
N LYS A 7 -11.13 17.19 16.36
CA LYS A 7 -11.31 17.37 17.82
C LYS A 7 -11.94 16.20 18.58
N ASN A 8 -12.08 15.01 17.98
CA ASN A 8 -12.64 13.90 18.73
C ASN A 8 -11.82 12.62 18.53
N ASP A 9 -10.78 12.43 19.32
CA ASP A 9 -9.81 11.34 19.23
C ASP A 9 -10.46 9.93 19.26
N ASN A 10 -11.58 9.75 19.95
CA ASN A 10 -12.27 8.45 20.01
C ASN A 10 -13.19 8.20 18.79
N TYR A 11 -13.82 9.23 18.25
CA TYR A 11 -14.64 9.12 17.04
C TYR A 11 -13.76 8.86 15.81
N PHE A 12 -12.56 9.45 15.81
CA PHE A 12 -11.58 9.29 14.75
C PHE A 12 -11.00 7.87 14.74
N SER A 13 -10.69 7.27 15.90
CA SER A 13 -10.10 5.92 15.97
C SER A 13 -11.02 4.83 15.42
N ASP A 14 -12.31 4.85 15.75
CA ASP A 14 -13.26 3.83 15.31
C ASP A 14 -13.68 4.01 13.84
N GLN A 15 -13.82 5.24 13.37
CA GLN A 15 -14.12 5.56 11.97
C GLN A 15 -12.91 5.35 11.07
N VAL A 16 -11.71 5.68 11.53
CA VAL A 16 -10.45 5.51 10.80
C VAL A 16 -10.13 4.03 10.63
N GLN A 17 -10.26 3.21 11.65
CA GLN A 17 -10.01 1.75 11.55
C GLN A 17 -10.93 1.06 10.53
N ASN A 18 -12.14 1.57 10.34
CA ASN A 18 -13.11 1.01 9.39
C ASN A 18 -13.19 1.76 8.06
N SER A 19 -12.51 2.89 7.91
CA SER A 19 -12.57 3.69 6.69
C SER A 19 -11.65 3.13 5.60
N LYS A 20 -12.05 3.31 4.33
CA LYS A 20 -11.20 2.97 3.18
C LYS A 20 -9.91 3.80 3.16
N ILE A 21 -9.93 5.00 3.72
CA ILE A 21 -8.79 5.92 3.82
C ILE A 21 -7.73 5.37 4.77
N ALA A 22 -8.12 4.85 5.93
CA ALA A 22 -7.18 4.28 6.91
C ALA A 22 -6.35 3.13 6.35
N ARG A 23 -6.88 2.39 5.39
CA ARG A 23 -6.14 1.34 4.70
C ARG A 23 -4.93 1.86 3.90
N GLY A 24 -4.87 3.16 3.62
CA GLY A 24 -3.74 3.82 2.99
C GLY A 24 -2.61 4.24 3.95
N PHE A 25 -2.81 4.16 5.27
CA PHE A 25 -1.78 4.50 6.26
C PHE A 25 -0.83 3.33 6.49
N TYR A 26 -0.07 2.98 5.47
CA TYR A 26 0.79 1.79 5.47
C TYR A 26 1.89 1.84 6.54
N HIS A 27 2.46 3.01 6.83
CA HIS A 27 3.46 3.15 7.88
C HIS A 27 2.93 2.66 9.23
N GLU A 28 1.75 3.13 9.64
CA GLU A 28 1.14 2.77 10.92
C GLU A 28 0.79 1.28 11.01
N GLN A 29 0.45 0.68 9.87
CA GLN A 29 0.16 -0.75 9.79
C GLN A 29 1.43 -1.62 9.82
N LEU A 30 2.56 -1.12 9.30
CA LEU A 30 3.80 -1.87 9.22
C LEU A 30 4.63 -1.81 10.51
N VAL A 31 4.61 -0.69 11.23
CA VAL A 31 5.40 -0.52 12.47
C VAL A 31 5.24 -1.69 13.44
N PRO A 32 4.01 -2.14 13.81
CA PRO A 32 3.85 -3.26 14.73
C PRO A 32 4.46 -4.58 14.24
N TRP A 33 4.50 -4.79 12.92
CA TRP A 33 5.12 -5.98 12.34
C TRP A 33 6.65 -5.94 12.44
N TYR A 34 7.23 -4.76 12.20
CA TYR A 34 8.68 -4.57 12.31
C TYR A 34 9.18 -4.55 13.77
N ASP A 35 8.29 -4.34 14.74
CA ASP A 35 8.60 -4.51 16.17
C ASP A 35 8.74 -5.99 16.57
N ILE A 36 8.07 -6.89 15.83
CA ILE A 36 8.04 -8.33 16.13
C ILE A 36 8.98 -9.13 15.23
N PHE A 37 9.01 -8.78 13.95
CA PHE A 37 9.76 -9.51 12.92
C PHE A 37 10.96 -8.69 12.42
N SER A 38 12.06 -9.34 12.13
CA SER A 38 13.20 -8.68 11.52
C SER A 38 12.89 -8.24 10.08
N LYS A 39 13.63 -7.24 9.58
CA LYS A 39 13.43 -6.70 8.23
C LYS A 39 13.56 -7.78 7.15
N GLU A 40 14.41 -8.76 7.37
CA GLU A 40 14.66 -9.86 6.46
C GLU A 40 13.48 -10.84 6.35
N GLN A 41 12.55 -10.79 7.30
CA GLN A 41 11.35 -11.62 7.33
C GLN A 41 10.14 -10.95 6.69
N ILE A 42 10.25 -9.68 6.29
CA ILE A 42 9.16 -8.90 5.71
C ILE A 42 9.52 -8.45 4.30
N MET A 43 8.75 -8.87 3.32
CA MET A 43 8.91 -8.45 1.94
C MET A 43 7.80 -7.46 1.56
N ILE A 44 8.17 -6.30 1.07
CA ILE A 44 7.23 -5.26 0.61
C ILE A 44 7.19 -5.25 -0.92
N ILE A 45 6.02 -5.52 -1.48
CA ILE A 45 5.80 -5.58 -2.92
C ILE A 45 4.76 -4.52 -3.32
N PRO A 46 5.12 -3.53 -4.15
CA PRO A 46 4.13 -2.63 -4.73
C PRO A 46 3.15 -3.40 -5.63
N SER A 47 1.86 -3.13 -5.48
CA SER A 47 0.82 -3.78 -6.29
C SER A 47 0.98 -3.48 -7.79
N GLU A 48 1.49 -2.31 -8.14
CA GLU A 48 1.79 -1.89 -9.49
C GLU A 48 2.88 -2.77 -10.12
N LYS A 49 3.95 -3.07 -9.35
CA LYS A 49 5.01 -3.98 -9.80
C LYS A 49 4.47 -5.40 -9.98
N LEU A 50 3.67 -5.89 -9.03
CA LEU A 50 3.04 -7.19 -9.18
C LEU A 50 2.14 -7.24 -10.42
N ALA A 51 1.44 -6.17 -10.75
CA ALA A 51 0.55 -6.11 -11.89
C ALA A 51 1.28 -6.01 -13.25
N SER A 52 2.41 -5.30 -13.31
CA SER A 52 3.16 -5.07 -14.56
C SER A 52 4.22 -6.14 -14.84
N GLU A 53 4.83 -6.69 -13.79
CA GLU A 53 5.94 -7.65 -13.86
C GLU A 53 5.62 -8.93 -13.05
N THR A 54 4.42 -9.49 -13.24
CA THR A 54 3.89 -10.57 -12.40
C THR A 54 4.86 -11.74 -12.23
N GLN A 55 5.36 -12.32 -13.32
CA GLN A 55 6.26 -13.48 -13.23
C GLN A 55 7.55 -13.15 -12.49
N ARG A 56 8.18 -12.03 -12.80
CA ARG A 56 9.41 -11.61 -12.13
C ARG A 56 9.19 -11.36 -10.64
N THR A 57 8.10 -10.68 -10.29
CA THR A 57 7.76 -10.41 -8.89
C THR A 57 7.51 -11.71 -8.12
N LEU A 58 6.89 -12.71 -8.75
CA LEU A 58 6.69 -14.02 -8.14
C LEU A 58 8.00 -14.80 -7.99
N GLN A 59 8.96 -14.67 -8.91
CA GLN A 59 10.29 -15.22 -8.72
C GLN A 59 11.00 -14.58 -7.51
N ASP A 60 10.95 -13.24 -7.39
CA ASP A 60 11.49 -12.53 -6.23
C ASP A 60 10.85 -13.06 -4.91
N VAL A 61 9.55 -13.39 -4.92
CA VAL A 61 8.85 -14.01 -3.75
C VAL A 61 9.38 -15.42 -3.47
N PHE A 62 9.56 -16.25 -4.49
CA PHE A 62 10.08 -17.61 -4.30
C PHE A 62 11.51 -17.59 -3.76
N GLU A 63 12.34 -16.68 -4.25
CA GLU A 63 13.69 -16.46 -3.73
C GLU A 63 13.65 -16.03 -2.26
N PHE A 64 12.81 -15.05 -1.93
CA PHE A 64 12.61 -14.60 -0.55
C PHE A 64 12.19 -15.75 0.38
N LEU A 65 11.30 -16.62 -0.08
CA LEU A 65 10.82 -17.79 0.66
C LEU A 65 11.79 -18.98 0.61
N ARG A 66 12.90 -18.87 -0.11
CA ARG A 66 13.86 -19.95 -0.37
C ARG A 66 13.21 -21.17 -1.02
N LEU A 67 12.24 -20.92 -1.90
CA LEU A 67 11.58 -21.95 -2.69
C LEU A 67 12.25 -22.06 -4.07
N PRO A 68 12.17 -23.25 -4.71
CA PRO A 68 12.61 -23.39 -6.10
C PRO A 68 11.85 -22.46 -7.03
N GLU A 69 12.49 -22.03 -8.11
CA GLU A 69 11.82 -21.29 -9.17
C GLU A 69 10.64 -22.10 -9.75
N TYR A 70 9.52 -21.42 -9.91
CA TYR A 70 8.32 -22.00 -10.50
C TYR A 70 7.66 -21.03 -11.45
N ASN A 71 7.36 -21.48 -12.66
CA ASN A 71 6.67 -20.67 -13.65
C ASN A 71 5.14 -20.80 -13.49
N ILE A 72 4.48 -19.76 -13.00
CA ILE A 72 3.03 -19.75 -12.83
C ILE A 72 2.37 -19.59 -14.19
N LYS A 73 1.64 -20.63 -14.63
CA LYS A 73 1.02 -20.68 -15.96
C LYS A 73 -0.15 -19.72 -16.15
N ASN A 74 -0.85 -19.34 -15.07
CA ASN A 74 -2.01 -18.47 -15.14
C ASN A 74 -1.84 -17.25 -14.24
N THR A 75 -1.52 -16.12 -14.84
CA THR A 75 -1.35 -14.81 -14.18
C THR A 75 -2.48 -13.85 -14.54
N LYS A 76 -3.65 -14.35 -14.97
CA LYS A 76 -4.79 -13.49 -15.30
C LYS A 76 -5.23 -12.70 -14.08
N LYS A 77 -5.43 -11.40 -14.29
CA LYS A 77 -6.06 -10.56 -13.27
C LYS A 77 -7.50 -11.04 -13.04
N VAL A 78 -7.82 -11.33 -11.79
CA VAL A 78 -9.18 -11.66 -11.32
C VAL A 78 -9.78 -10.42 -10.64
N ASN A 79 -11.10 -10.37 -10.52
CA ASN A 79 -11.82 -9.24 -9.89
C ASN A 79 -11.56 -7.88 -10.57
N VAL A 80 -11.44 -7.89 -11.88
CA VAL A 80 -11.30 -6.66 -12.66
C VAL A 80 -12.69 -6.04 -12.86
N SER A 81 -12.93 -4.89 -12.21
CA SER A 81 -14.11 -4.08 -12.46
C SER A 81 -13.74 -2.91 -13.37
N LYS A 82 -14.70 -2.53 -14.24
CA LYS A 82 -14.56 -1.29 -15.01
C LYS A 82 -15.01 -0.14 -14.12
N TYR A 83 -14.10 0.74 -13.78
CA TYR A 83 -14.39 1.98 -13.07
C TYR A 83 -14.18 3.16 -14.01
N GLU A 84 -14.97 4.19 -13.83
CA GLU A 84 -14.64 5.49 -14.39
C GLU A 84 -13.35 6.01 -13.74
N LYS A 85 -12.56 6.72 -14.55
CA LYS A 85 -11.33 7.32 -14.03
C LYS A 85 -11.70 8.37 -12.99
N MET A 86 -11.03 8.36 -11.84
CA MET A 86 -11.17 9.41 -10.83
C MET A 86 -10.88 10.77 -11.47
N ASP A 87 -11.68 11.78 -11.13
CA ASP A 87 -11.42 13.16 -11.57
C ASP A 87 -10.11 13.68 -10.95
N GLU A 88 -9.49 14.63 -11.65
CA GLU A 88 -8.17 15.12 -11.26
C GLU A 88 -8.18 15.94 -9.96
N GLU A 89 -9.29 16.65 -9.68
CA GLU A 89 -9.42 17.43 -8.44
C GLU A 89 -9.43 16.49 -7.23
N THR A 90 -10.29 15.48 -7.23
CA THR A 90 -10.33 14.46 -6.15
C THR A 90 -8.98 13.74 -6.02
N ARG A 91 -8.33 13.42 -7.14
CA ARG A 91 -7.02 12.79 -7.13
C ARG A 91 -5.96 13.66 -6.45
N ASN A 92 -5.90 14.95 -6.76
CA ASN A 92 -4.95 15.88 -6.19
C ASN A 92 -5.18 16.08 -4.67
N ILE A 93 -6.44 16.16 -4.24
CA ILE A 93 -6.80 16.23 -2.83
C ILE A 93 -6.29 14.99 -2.09
N LEU A 94 -6.45 13.80 -2.64
CA LEU A 94 -5.97 12.56 -2.04
C LEU A 94 -4.44 12.48 -2.00
N ILE A 95 -3.76 12.89 -3.06
CA ILE A 95 -2.29 12.95 -3.10
C ILE A 95 -1.77 13.86 -1.98
N ASP A 96 -2.31 15.06 -1.86
CA ASP A 96 -1.89 16.01 -0.83
C ASP A 96 -2.21 15.50 0.57
N TYR A 97 -3.35 14.85 0.74
CA TYR A 97 -3.74 14.23 2.01
C TYR A 97 -2.81 13.10 2.43
N PHE A 98 -2.46 12.18 1.50
CA PHE A 98 -1.61 11.04 1.82
C PHE A 98 -0.12 11.35 1.84
N ARG A 99 0.32 12.47 1.28
CA ARG A 99 1.74 12.83 1.16
C ARG A 99 2.51 12.71 2.48
N PRO A 100 2.10 13.31 3.60
CA PRO A 100 2.86 13.22 4.85
C PRO A 100 2.92 11.78 5.40
N TYR A 101 1.90 10.96 5.16
CA TYR A 101 1.89 9.55 5.57
C TYR A 101 2.80 8.70 4.68
N ASN A 102 2.81 8.98 3.39
CA ASN A 102 3.69 8.32 2.43
C ASN A 102 5.15 8.66 2.68
N GLU A 103 5.48 9.91 2.99
CA GLU A 103 6.84 10.33 3.34
C GLU A 103 7.37 9.59 4.56
N LYS A 104 6.59 9.46 5.62
CA LYS A 104 6.94 8.63 6.80
C LYS A 104 7.22 7.18 6.41
N LEU A 105 6.39 6.60 5.54
CA LEU A 105 6.60 5.25 5.04
C LEU A 105 7.90 5.14 4.25
N PHE A 106 8.18 6.09 3.37
CA PHE A 106 9.38 6.07 2.53
C PHE A 106 10.66 6.17 3.36
N GLU A 107 10.67 7.02 4.37
CA GLU A 107 11.76 7.11 5.34
C GLU A 107 11.92 5.81 6.14
N PHE A 108 10.83 5.27 6.66
CA PHE A 108 10.82 4.03 7.44
C PHE A 108 11.35 2.83 6.66
N LEU A 109 10.97 2.71 5.38
CA LEU A 109 11.42 1.63 4.50
C LEU A 109 12.76 1.90 3.83
N ASN A 110 13.29 3.13 3.95
CA ASN A 110 14.40 3.63 3.14
C ASN A 110 14.20 3.36 1.64
N ARG A 111 12.97 3.57 1.16
CA ARG A 111 12.55 3.27 -0.20
C ARG A 111 11.41 4.20 -0.62
N LYS A 112 11.56 4.85 -1.78
CA LYS A 112 10.53 5.72 -2.35
C LYS A 112 9.69 4.98 -3.39
N PHE A 113 8.38 5.24 -3.38
CA PHE A 113 7.43 4.78 -4.39
C PHE A 113 6.89 5.97 -5.17
N ASP A 114 6.48 5.73 -6.42
CA ASP A 114 6.05 6.76 -7.36
C ASP A 114 4.51 6.89 -7.37
N TRP A 115 3.96 7.24 -6.21
CA TRP A 115 2.51 7.32 -6.03
C TRP A 115 1.90 8.70 -6.27
N ASP A 116 2.75 9.70 -6.47
CA ASP A 116 2.33 11.10 -6.67
C ASP A 116 2.13 11.48 -8.16
N LYS A 117 2.20 10.49 -9.07
CA LYS A 117 2.03 10.69 -10.53
C LYS A 117 0.64 10.36 -11.02
#